data_8a69cd74cd73b837c66d031312c58734
#
_entry.id   8a69cd74cd73b837c66d031312c58734
#
_cell.length_a   1.000
_cell.length_b   1.000
_cell.length_c   1.000
_cell.angle_alpha   90.00
_cell.angle_beta   90.00
_cell.angle_gamma   90.00
#
_symmetry.space_group_name_H-M   'P 1'
#
loop_
_entity.id
_entity.type
_entity.pdbx_description
1 polymer ?
#
loop_
_entity_poly.entity_id
_entity_poly.type
_entity_poly.pdbx_seq_one_letter_code
_entity_poly.pdbx_strand_id
1 'polypeptide(L)'
;MSGVKKYFYFSGLPRSGNTLLSSILNENLDIHATGHSFLPDLFFSMKKTEYNSNRFKNYPCHNNLKNVYKNIIPNYYKNHNVQYIIERGDWITPFNINLLKQVVPNKLKIVILIRDVFEIIKSYLKLCEDNPQFFYNKKYESLDHSTLFTDEIETKVDLIMDKGEYIHTTLYSIYQLKKNNLLKNFLLIDYKDLVSKPKTTIDKIYNYYGIKPFNHSFKNFKKTPIYDDSILGASMHKIMKDKIKKRNYNIELSENIII
;
A
#
# COMPACT_ATOMS: atom_id res chain seq x y z
N MET A 1 18.20 19.74 18.94
CA MET A 1 16.81 19.62 19.42
C MET A 1 16.05 18.81 18.36
N SER A 2 15.69 17.58 18.65
CA SER A 2 14.87 16.77 17.74
C SER A 2 13.45 17.34 17.76
N GLY A 3 13.05 17.98 16.67
CA GLY A 3 11.68 18.47 16.50
C GLY A 3 10.67 17.33 16.66
N VAL A 4 9.41 17.66 16.96
CA VAL A 4 8.31 16.68 17.07
C VAL A 4 8.19 15.95 15.74
N LYS A 5 8.27 14.60 15.76
CA LYS A 5 8.06 13.75 14.57
C LYS A 5 6.68 14.00 13.97
N LYS A 6 6.62 14.07 12.64
CA LYS A 6 5.37 14.17 11.89
C LYS A 6 5.10 12.87 11.16
N TYR A 7 3.85 12.45 11.16
CA TYR A 7 3.39 11.19 10.57
C TYR A 7 2.48 11.48 9.39
N PHE A 8 2.78 10.88 8.26
CA PHE A 8 2.00 10.93 7.04
C PHE A 8 1.76 9.51 6.55
N TYR A 9 0.82 9.35 5.63
CA TYR A 9 0.33 8.04 5.22
C TYR A 9 0.25 7.96 3.71
N PHE A 10 0.53 6.79 3.17
CA PHE A 10 0.15 6.48 1.80
C PHE A 10 -0.36 5.06 1.66
N SER A 11 -1.25 4.89 0.71
CA SER A 11 -1.83 3.63 0.27
C SER A 11 -1.74 3.55 -1.25
N GLY A 12 -2.09 2.43 -1.81
CA GLY A 12 -2.20 2.34 -3.26
C GLY A 12 -2.52 0.94 -3.73
N LEU A 13 -3.01 0.87 -4.95
CA LEU A 13 -3.18 -0.40 -5.63
C LEU A 13 -1.85 -1.18 -5.63
N PRO A 14 -1.90 -2.50 -5.53
CA PRO A 14 -0.69 -3.29 -5.72
C PRO A 14 -0.09 -3.00 -7.10
N ARG A 15 1.20 -3.16 -7.25
CA ARG A 15 1.93 -2.90 -8.50
C ARG A 15 1.83 -1.46 -9.04
N SER A 16 1.34 -0.50 -8.27
CA SER A 16 1.22 0.92 -8.64
C SER A 16 2.45 1.77 -8.27
N GLY A 17 3.60 1.14 -7.97
CA GLY A 17 4.84 1.85 -7.68
C GLY A 17 5.05 2.20 -6.21
N ASN A 18 4.35 1.55 -5.29
CA ASN A 18 4.48 1.80 -3.85
C ASN A 18 5.93 1.68 -3.34
N THR A 19 6.64 0.60 -3.71
CA THR A 19 8.05 0.40 -3.33
C THR A 19 8.96 1.45 -3.95
N LEU A 20 8.68 1.85 -5.19
CA LEU A 20 9.42 2.92 -5.88
C LEU A 20 9.26 4.25 -5.14
N LEU A 21 8.02 4.61 -4.79
CA LEU A 21 7.75 5.84 -4.03
C LEU A 21 8.50 5.84 -2.70
N SER A 22 8.43 4.76 -1.92
CA SER A 22 9.19 4.64 -0.66
C SER A 22 10.69 4.83 -0.87
N SER A 23 11.23 4.24 -1.95
CA SER A 23 12.66 4.32 -2.25
C SER A 23 13.10 5.73 -2.65
N ILE A 24 12.27 6.45 -3.42
CA ILE A 24 12.52 7.85 -3.76
C ILE A 24 12.49 8.71 -2.49
N LEU A 25 11.45 8.59 -1.68
CA LEU A 25 11.30 9.38 -0.46
C LEU A 25 12.44 9.15 0.53
N ASN A 26 12.95 7.93 0.63
CA ASN A 26 14.06 7.56 1.51
C ASN A 26 15.45 8.11 1.06
N GLU A 27 15.56 8.75 -0.12
CA GLU A 27 16.76 9.53 -0.46
C GLU A 27 16.91 10.74 0.47
N ASN A 28 15.80 11.31 0.95
CA ASN A 28 15.81 12.37 1.93
C ASN A 28 16.07 11.80 3.33
N LEU A 29 17.17 12.21 3.96
CA LEU A 29 17.61 11.70 5.27
C LEU A 29 16.67 12.04 6.42
N ASP A 30 15.85 13.08 6.25
CA ASP A 30 14.83 13.47 7.23
C ASP A 30 13.55 12.62 7.16
N ILE A 31 13.46 11.71 6.19
CA ILE A 31 12.29 10.85 5.94
C ILE A 31 12.64 9.39 6.20
N HIS A 32 11.71 8.70 6.86
CA HIS A 32 11.60 7.25 6.82
C HIS A 32 10.26 6.87 6.18
N ALA A 33 10.31 6.45 4.92
CA ALA A 33 9.16 5.92 4.19
C ALA A 33 9.18 4.39 4.27
N THR A 34 8.11 3.79 4.83
CA THR A 34 8.03 2.35 5.00
C THR A 34 7.73 1.64 3.68
N GLY A 35 8.17 0.40 3.56
CA GLY A 35 7.86 -0.44 2.40
C GLY A 35 6.44 -1.01 2.46
N HIS A 36 6.11 -1.62 3.58
CA HIS A 36 4.80 -2.13 3.96
C HIS A 36 4.73 -2.11 5.48
N SER A 37 3.59 -1.75 6.04
CA SER A 37 3.46 -1.63 7.47
C SER A 37 2.55 -2.72 8.03
N PHE A 38 2.93 -3.24 9.17
CA PHE A 38 2.13 -4.14 9.98
C PHE A 38 1.09 -3.39 10.86
N LEU A 39 1.20 -2.07 10.99
CA LEU A 39 0.32 -1.30 11.88
C LEU A 39 -1.18 -1.41 11.56
N PRO A 40 -1.63 -1.42 10.28
CA PRO A 40 -3.05 -1.64 9.98
C PRO A 40 -3.58 -2.95 10.55
N ASP A 41 -2.81 -4.06 10.43
CA ASP A 41 -3.20 -5.38 10.94
C ASP A 41 -3.22 -5.40 12.48
N LEU A 42 -2.22 -4.77 13.09
CA LEU A 42 -2.16 -4.61 14.54
C LEU A 42 -3.39 -3.87 15.08
N PHE A 43 -3.73 -2.73 14.48
CA PHE A 43 -4.90 -1.94 14.86
C PHE A 43 -6.20 -2.73 14.66
N PHE A 44 -6.32 -3.43 13.53
CA PHE A 44 -7.50 -4.26 13.26
C PHE A 44 -7.64 -5.35 14.33
N SER A 45 -6.57 -6.07 14.66
CA SER A 45 -6.57 -7.14 15.65
C SER A 45 -6.92 -6.61 17.05
N MET A 46 -6.39 -5.44 17.42
CA MET A 46 -6.74 -4.79 18.69
C MET A 46 -8.20 -4.41 18.76
N LYS A 47 -8.76 -3.80 17.69
CA LYS A 47 -10.18 -3.44 17.63
C LYS A 47 -11.10 -4.67 17.62
N LYS A 48 -10.72 -5.72 16.94
CA LYS A 48 -11.44 -7.00 16.97
C LYS A 48 -11.47 -7.59 18.39
N THR A 49 -10.33 -7.54 19.09
CA THR A 49 -10.24 -7.99 20.49
C THR A 49 -11.10 -7.11 21.41
N GLU A 50 -11.03 -5.77 21.29
CA GLU A 50 -11.87 -4.84 22.03
C GLU A 50 -13.36 -5.19 21.86
N TYR A 51 -13.81 -5.38 20.64
CA TYR A 51 -15.20 -5.67 20.31
C TYR A 51 -15.68 -7.03 20.87
N ASN A 52 -14.83 -8.07 20.80
CA ASN A 52 -15.21 -9.43 21.18
C ASN A 52 -14.97 -9.73 22.66
N SER A 53 -14.19 -8.94 23.38
CA SER A 53 -13.80 -9.22 24.76
C SER A 53 -14.95 -9.03 25.75
N ASN A 54 -15.41 -10.13 26.35
CA ASN A 54 -16.36 -10.06 27.45
C ASN A 54 -15.78 -9.33 28.69
N ARG A 55 -14.47 -9.42 28.92
CA ARG A 55 -13.81 -8.67 29.99
C ARG A 55 -13.91 -7.17 29.75
N PHE A 56 -13.67 -6.71 28.53
CA PHE A 56 -13.80 -5.30 28.16
C PHE A 56 -15.26 -4.82 28.26
N LYS A 57 -16.23 -5.63 27.84
CA LYS A 57 -17.67 -5.32 27.98
C LYS A 57 -18.09 -5.22 29.45
N ASN A 58 -17.56 -6.08 30.30
CA ASN A 58 -17.86 -6.10 31.73
C ASN A 58 -17.20 -4.93 32.49
N TYR A 59 -15.95 -4.57 32.13
CA TYR A 59 -15.20 -3.47 32.71
C TYR A 59 -14.59 -2.59 31.60
N PRO A 60 -15.38 -1.66 31.02
CA PRO A 60 -14.93 -0.84 29.91
C PRO A 60 -13.94 0.24 30.37
N CYS A 61 -12.72 0.19 29.84
CA CYS A 61 -11.67 1.17 30.12
C CYS A 61 -11.32 2.01 28.86
N HIS A 62 -12.34 2.63 28.26
CA HIS A 62 -12.24 3.35 27.00
C HIS A 62 -11.13 4.42 26.97
N ASN A 63 -10.97 5.20 28.04
CA ASN A 63 -9.93 6.24 28.09
C ASN A 63 -8.52 5.65 28.09
N ASN A 64 -8.29 4.57 28.85
CA ASN A 64 -7.00 3.88 28.88
C ASN A 64 -6.67 3.31 27.51
N LEU A 65 -7.64 2.64 26.87
CA LEU A 65 -7.48 2.06 25.54
C LEU A 65 -7.24 3.13 24.47
N LYS A 66 -7.95 4.26 24.55
CA LYS A 66 -7.72 5.41 23.68
C LYS A 66 -6.28 5.93 23.79
N ASN A 67 -5.71 5.96 24.98
CA ASN A 67 -4.31 6.35 25.18
C ASN A 67 -3.35 5.33 24.55
N VAL A 68 -3.64 4.03 24.65
CA VAL A 68 -2.85 3.00 23.96
C VAL A 68 -2.85 3.25 22.46
N TYR A 69 -4.02 3.39 21.84
CA TYR A 69 -4.14 3.67 20.40
C TYR A 69 -3.35 4.90 19.95
N LYS A 70 -3.45 6.01 20.68
CA LYS A 70 -2.76 7.26 20.35
C LYS A 70 -1.22 7.13 20.40
N ASN A 71 -0.71 6.23 21.23
CA ASN A 71 0.72 6.09 21.47
C ASN A 71 1.35 4.95 20.65
N ILE A 72 0.57 4.12 19.96
CA ILE A 72 1.11 3.00 19.16
C ILE A 72 2.08 3.51 18.09
N ILE A 73 1.65 4.40 17.21
CA ILE A 73 2.48 4.91 16.11
C ILE A 73 3.73 5.63 16.64
N PRO A 74 3.63 6.59 17.58
CA PRO A 74 4.80 7.24 18.17
C PRO A 74 5.78 6.25 18.80
N ASN A 75 5.31 5.26 19.54
CA ASN A 75 6.17 4.27 20.19
C ASN A 75 6.79 3.29 19.17
N TYR A 76 6.05 2.89 18.15
CA TYR A 76 6.54 2.03 17.09
C TYR A 76 7.76 2.63 16.37
N TYR A 77 7.72 3.94 16.12
CA TYR A 77 8.79 4.67 15.44
C TYR A 77 9.72 5.47 16.36
N LYS A 78 9.68 5.25 17.69
CA LYS A 78 10.47 6.07 18.64
C LYS A 78 11.97 6.07 18.36
N ASN A 79 12.52 4.95 17.91
CA ASN A 79 13.95 4.76 17.66
C ASN A 79 14.42 5.26 16.29
N HIS A 80 13.52 5.70 15.40
CA HIS A 80 13.89 6.28 14.12
C HIS A 80 14.30 7.74 14.31
N ASN A 81 15.55 8.06 14.04
CA ASN A 81 16.06 9.44 14.19
C ASN A 81 15.82 10.24 12.89
N VAL A 82 14.53 10.49 12.57
CA VAL A 82 14.08 11.25 11.40
C VAL A 82 12.95 12.21 11.81
N GLN A 83 12.76 13.26 11.02
CA GLN A 83 11.68 14.23 11.26
C GLN A 83 10.32 13.74 10.76
N TYR A 84 10.31 12.98 9.66
CA TYR A 84 9.09 12.56 8.98
C TYR A 84 9.03 11.05 8.87
N ILE A 85 7.92 10.47 9.33
CA ILE A 85 7.55 9.08 9.05
C ILE A 85 6.45 9.09 7.98
N ILE A 86 6.66 8.40 6.87
CA ILE A 86 5.67 8.24 5.82
C ILE A 86 5.31 6.76 5.74
N GLU A 87 4.16 6.46 6.30
CA GLU A 87 3.69 5.12 6.61
C GLU A 87 2.91 4.53 5.43
N ARG A 88 3.41 3.43 4.83
CA ARG A 88 2.68 2.69 3.80
C ARG A 88 1.84 1.60 4.44
N GLY A 89 0.55 1.55 4.11
CA GLY A 89 -0.36 0.48 4.53
C GLY A 89 -1.75 0.63 3.91
N ASP A 90 -2.67 -0.24 4.30
CA ASP A 90 -4.07 -0.21 3.83
C ASP A 90 -4.88 0.88 4.55
N TRP A 91 -4.32 2.09 4.59
CA TRP A 91 -4.85 3.22 5.35
C TRP A 91 -6.14 3.81 4.79
N ILE A 92 -6.52 3.45 3.56
CA ILE A 92 -7.72 3.98 2.88
C ILE A 92 -8.98 3.14 3.10
N THR A 93 -8.90 2.03 3.83
CA THR A 93 -10.12 1.33 4.24
C THR A 93 -10.96 2.22 5.15
N PRO A 94 -12.30 2.17 5.09
CA PRO A 94 -13.16 2.97 5.97
C PRO A 94 -12.83 2.78 7.45
N PHE A 95 -12.47 1.57 7.84
CA PHE A 95 -12.04 1.25 9.19
C PHE A 95 -10.78 2.02 9.59
N ASN A 96 -9.71 1.93 8.79
CA ASN A 96 -8.42 2.55 9.10
C ASN A 96 -8.49 4.08 9.06
N ILE A 97 -9.28 4.67 8.15
CA ILE A 97 -9.52 6.12 8.12
C ILE A 97 -10.20 6.59 9.41
N ASN A 98 -11.23 5.88 9.86
CA ASN A 98 -11.93 6.23 11.10
C ASN A 98 -11.02 6.09 12.32
N LEU A 99 -10.17 5.08 12.33
CA LEU A 99 -9.17 4.89 13.37
C LEU A 99 -8.14 6.02 13.37
N LEU A 100 -7.53 6.31 12.21
CA LEU A 100 -6.52 7.37 12.09
C LEU A 100 -7.08 8.73 12.53
N LYS A 101 -8.35 9.05 12.22
CA LYS A 101 -9.01 10.29 12.70
C LYS A 101 -9.08 10.37 14.24
N GLN A 102 -9.10 9.23 14.93
CA GLN A 102 -9.16 9.19 16.40
C GLN A 102 -7.77 9.30 17.05
N VAL A 103 -6.72 8.81 16.37
CA VAL A 103 -5.38 8.70 16.94
C VAL A 103 -4.41 9.77 16.44
N VAL A 104 -4.65 10.33 15.26
CA VAL A 104 -3.82 11.38 14.66
C VAL A 104 -4.37 12.75 15.04
N PRO A 105 -3.58 13.60 15.73
CA PRO A 105 -4.09 14.88 16.24
C PRO A 105 -4.35 15.94 15.18
N ASN A 106 -3.75 15.80 13.98
CA ASN A 106 -3.81 16.78 12.91
C ASN A 106 -4.68 16.31 11.76
N LYS A 107 -4.96 17.21 10.78
CA LYS A 107 -5.64 16.86 9.54
C LYS A 107 -4.93 15.68 8.87
N LEU A 108 -5.66 14.58 8.70
CA LEU A 108 -5.16 13.36 8.07
C LEU A 108 -4.78 13.63 6.61
N LYS A 109 -3.54 13.33 6.27
CA LYS A 109 -3.01 13.43 4.91
C LYS A 109 -2.61 12.04 4.41
N ILE A 110 -3.28 11.58 3.37
CA ILE A 110 -3.00 10.29 2.72
C ILE A 110 -2.78 10.53 1.23
N VAL A 111 -1.68 10.01 0.71
CA VAL A 111 -1.43 9.87 -0.74
C VAL A 111 -1.94 8.50 -1.18
N ILE A 112 -2.64 8.45 -2.30
CA ILE A 112 -3.18 7.20 -2.88
C ILE A 112 -2.56 7.00 -4.25
N LEU A 113 -1.77 5.93 -4.41
CA LEU A 113 -1.23 5.55 -5.72
C LEU A 113 -2.27 4.71 -6.47
N ILE A 114 -2.52 5.12 -7.69
CA ILE A 114 -3.42 4.43 -8.62
C ILE A 114 -2.64 4.01 -9.88
N ARG A 115 -3.14 2.98 -10.53
CA ARG A 115 -2.64 2.49 -11.81
C ARG A 115 -3.78 1.82 -12.56
N ASP A 116 -3.72 1.82 -13.87
CA ASP A 116 -4.61 1.04 -14.72
C ASP A 116 -4.68 -0.42 -14.27
N VAL A 117 -5.89 -0.96 -14.10
CA VAL A 117 -6.10 -2.29 -13.51
C VAL A 117 -5.62 -3.39 -14.46
N PHE A 118 -5.81 -3.23 -15.78
CA PHE A 118 -5.29 -4.18 -16.76
C PHE A 118 -3.76 -4.26 -16.72
N GLU A 119 -3.08 -3.13 -16.55
CA GLU A 119 -1.63 -3.09 -16.37
C GLU A 119 -1.16 -3.75 -15.05
N ILE A 120 -2.00 -3.70 -14.01
CA ILE A 120 -1.74 -4.41 -12.76
C ILE A 120 -1.88 -5.93 -12.98
N ILE A 121 -2.96 -6.37 -13.62
CA ILE A 121 -3.19 -7.78 -13.93
C ILE A 121 -2.06 -8.34 -14.80
N LYS A 122 -1.69 -7.66 -15.88
CA LYS A 122 -0.54 -8.07 -16.71
C LYS A 122 0.75 -8.20 -15.91
N SER A 123 0.95 -7.30 -14.93
CA SER A 123 2.10 -7.40 -14.03
C SER A 123 2.08 -8.64 -13.13
N TYR A 124 0.90 -9.09 -12.70
CA TYR A 124 0.74 -10.32 -11.91
C TYR A 124 0.91 -11.57 -12.78
N LEU A 125 0.29 -11.59 -13.96
CA LEU A 125 0.45 -12.70 -14.90
C LEU A 125 1.91 -12.89 -15.29
N LYS A 126 2.66 -11.78 -15.49
CA LYS A 126 4.11 -11.87 -15.73
C LYS A 126 4.87 -12.46 -14.55
N LEU A 127 4.44 -12.19 -13.31
CA LEU A 127 5.02 -12.86 -12.14
C LEU A 127 4.70 -14.35 -12.12
N CYS A 128 3.49 -14.75 -12.55
CA CYS A 128 3.14 -16.16 -12.70
C CYS A 128 4.02 -16.88 -13.72
N GLU A 129 4.26 -16.25 -14.90
CA GLU A 129 5.15 -16.82 -15.94
C GLU A 129 6.60 -16.96 -15.45
N ASP A 130 7.14 -15.90 -14.82
CA ASP A 130 8.55 -15.84 -14.43
C ASP A 130 8.87 -16.66 -13.15
N ASN A 131 7.84 -17.04 -12.36
CA ASN A 131 8.03 -17.65 -11.05
C ASN A 131 7.03 -18.79 -10.81
N PRO A 132 7.36 -20.04 -11.17
CA PRO A 132 6.47 -21.18 -10.97
C PRO A 132 5.97 -21.35 -9.53
N GLN A 133 6.75 -20.91 -8.53
CA GLN A 133 6.40 -21.00 -7.12
C GLN A 133 5.51 -19.83 -6.62
N PHE A 134 5.14 -18.91 -7.50
CA PHE A 134 4.30 -17.78 -7.12
C PHE A 134 2.93 -18.26 -6.62
N PHE A 135 2.44 -17.66 -5.55
CA PHE A 135 1.28 -18.16 -4.81
C PHE A 135 0.00 -18.26 -5.66
N TYR A 136 -0.18 -17.45 -6.70
CA TYR A 136 -1.31 -17.59 -7.61
C TYR A 136 -1.20 -18.81 -8.52
N ASN A 137 0.02 -19.25 -8.89
CA ASN A 137 0.20 -20.52 -9.58
C ASN A 137 -0.22 -21.69 -8.67
N LYS A 138 0.18 -21.66 -7.39
CA LYS A 138 -0.24 -22.68 -6.41
C LYS A 138 -1.74 -22.67 -6.16
N LYS A 139 -2.37 -21.49 -6.12
CA LYS A 139 -3.83 -21.39 -6.05
C LYS A 139 -4.48 -22.04 -7.28
N TYR A 140 -3.98 -21.73 -8.48
CA TYR A 140 -4.47 -22.32 -9.72
C TYR A 140 -4.32 -23.85 -9.71
N GLU A 141 -3.13 -24.37 -9.37
CA GLU A 141 -2.85 -25.81 -9.29
C GLU A 141 -3.74 -26.56 -8.28
N SER A 142 -4.24 -25.87 -7.25
CA SER A 142 -5.15 -26.44 -6.24
C SER A 142 -6.62 -26.53 -6.67
N LEU A 143 -6.98 -25.98 -7.82
CA LEU A 143 -8.35 -26.02 -8.33
C LEU A 143 -8.68 -27.40 -8.93
N ASP A 144 -9.96 -27.74 -8.93
CA ASP A 144 -10.47 -28.87 -9.71
C ASP A 144 -10.62 -28.46 -11.18
N HIS A 145 -9.60 -28.79 -11.98
CA HIS A 145 -9.55 -28.42 -13.39
C HIS A 145 -10.62 -29.10 -14.24
N SER A 146 -11.27 -30.17 -13.74
CA SER A 146 -12.37 -30.87 -14.44
C SER A 146 -13.63 -30.01 -14.56
N THR A 147 -13.76 -28.98 -13.71
CA THR A 147 -14.92 -28.07 -13.65
C THR A 147 -14.67 -26.72 -14.28
N LEU A 148 -13.43 -26.42 -14.75
CA LEU A 148 -13.10 -25.14 -15.33
C LEU A 148 -13.59 -25.06 -16.78
N PHE A 149 -14.33 -24.00 -17.07
CA PHE A 149 -14.82 -23.65 -18.42
C PHE A 149 -14.00 -22.54 -19.10
N THR A 150 -13.00 -22.00 -18.41
CA THR A 150 -12.16 -20.89 -18.85
C THR A 150 -10.72 -21.35 -19.04
N ASP A 151 -9.94 -20.60 -19.81
CA ASP A 151 -8.53 -20.89 -19.98
C ASP A 151 -7.72 -20.55 -18.70
N GLU A 152 -6.46 -20.95 -18.68
CA GLU A 152 -5.57 -20.75 -17.53
C GLU A 152 -5.39 -19.27 -17.20
N ILE A 153 -5.31 -18.40 -18.21
CA ILE A 153 -5.11 -16.97 -18.04
C ILE A 153 -6.34 -16.34 -17.41
N GLU A 154 -7.54 -16.65 -17.92
CA GLU A 154 -8.82 -16.15 -17.38
C GLU A 154 -9.00 -16.61 -15.93
N THR A 155 -8.76 -17.88 -15.64
CA THR A 155 -8.84 -18.41 -14.27
C THR A 155 -7.85 -17.72 -13.34
N LYS A 156 -6.61 -17.45 -13.78
CA LYS A 156 -5.64 -16.70 -12.98
C LYS A 156 -6.06 -15.25 -12.75
N VAL A 157 -6.70 -14.61 -13.73
CA VAL A 157 -7.27 -13.26 -13.57
C VAL A 157 -8.36 -13.27 -12.50
N ASP A 158 -9.26 -14.24 -12.53
CA ASP A 158 -10.32 -14.39 -11.52
C ASP A 158 -9.73 -14.56 -10.12
N LEU A 159 -8.71 -15.41 -9.97
CA LEU A 159 -8.02 -15.58 -8.69
C LEU A 159 -7.34 -14.27 -8.19
N ILE A 160 -6.75 -13.49 -9.10
CA ILE A 160 -6.09 -12.22 -8.80
C ILE A 160 -7.11 -11.15 -8.40
N MET A 161 -8.32 -11.19 -8.97
CA MET A 161 -9.41 -10.23 -8.75
C MET A 161 -10.40 -10.66 -7.68
N ASP A 162 -10.23 -11.83 -7.09
CA ASP A 162 -11.18 -12.40 -6.13
C ASP A 162 -11.42 -11.48 -4.92
N LYS A 163 -12.60 -11.63 -4.32
CA LYS A 163 -12.99 -10.91 -3.09
C LYS A 163 -11.99 -11.22 -1.97
N GLY A 164 -11.49 -10.18 -1.33
CA GLY A 164 -10.48 -10.32 -0.27
C GLY A 164 -9.05 -10.18 -0.76
N GLU A 165 -8.78 -10.33 -2.06
CA GLU A 165 -7.46 -10.04 -2.62
C GLU A 165 -7.18 -8.53 -2.65
N TYR A 166 -5.89 -8.19 -2.67
CA TYR A 166 -5.44 -6.79 -2.51
C TYR A 166 -5.98 -5.83 -3.57
N ILE A 167 -6.15 -6.28 -4.83
CA ILE A 167 -6.70 -5.42 -5.88
C ILE A 167 -8.15 -5.09 -5.55
N HIS A 168 -8.96 -6.10 -5.33
CA HIS A 168 -10.38 -5.94 -5.04
C HIS A 168 -10.60 -5.08 -3.79
N THR A 169 -9.94 -5.39 -2.67
CA THR A 169 -10.07 -4.64 -1.41
C THR A 169 -9.66 -3.17 -1.55
N THR A 170 -8.60 -2.89 -2.32
CA THR A 170 -8.15 -1.51 -2.53
C THR A 170 -9.10 -0.75 -3.45
N LEU A 171 -9.56 -1.35 -4.55
CA LEU A 171 -10.56 -0.76 -5.45
C LEU A 171 -11.87 -0.47 -4.72
N TYR A 172 -12.34 -1.44 -3.93
CA TYR A 172 -13.54 -1.27 -3.11
C TYR A 172 -13.38 -0.12 -2.11
N SER A 173 -12.22 0.01 -1.48
CA SER A 173 -11.92 1.11 -0.57
C SER A 173 -11.96 2.47 -1.28
N ILE A 174 -11.34 2.57 -2.48
CA ILE A 174 -11.38 3.78 -3.31
C ILE A 174 -12.83 4.11 -3.72
N TYR A 175 -13.60 3.10 -4.14
CA TYR A 175 -15.02 3.26 -4.46
C TYR A 175 -15.81 3.80 -3.27
N GLN A 176 -15.62 3.25 -2.05
CA GLN A 176 -16.28 3.72 -0.84
C GLN A 176 -15.91 5.17 -0.51
N LEU A 177 -14.64 5.56 -0.70
CA LEU A 177 -14.20 6.94 -0.53
C LEU A 177 -14.89 7.88 -1.54
N LYS A 178 -15.02 7.46 -2.79
CA LYS A 178 -15.72 8.22 -3.84
C LYS A 178 -17.21 8.35 -3.50
N LYS A 179 -17.89 7.24 -3.20
CA LYS A 179 -19.32 7.19 -2.84
C LYS A 179 -19.64 8.10 -1.66
N ASN A 180 -18.77 8.16 -0.65
CA ASN A 180 -18.95 8.98 0.54
C ASN A 180 -18.36 10.40 0.40
N ASN A 181 -17.99 10.83 -0.81
CA ASN A 181 -17.41 12.15 -1.11
C ASN A 181 -16.14 12.48 -0.27
N LEU A 182 -15.41 11.48 0.15
CA LEU A 182 -14.17 11.60 0.95
C LEU A 182 -12.90 11.62 0.09
N LEU A 183 -12.95 11.07 -1.12
CA LEU A 183 -11.77 10.93 -1.99
C LEU A 183 -11.09 12.26 -2.28
N LYS A 184 -11.87 13.36 -2.38
CA LYS A 184 -11.36 14.73 -2.58
C LYS A 184 -10.43 15.25 -1.47
N ASN A 185 -10.43 14.60 -0.30
CA ASN A 185 -9.57 15.00 0.82
C ASN A 185 -8.15 14.41 0.73
N PHE A 186 -7.90 13.52 -0.23
CA PHE A 186 -6.66 12.79 -0.41
C PHE A 186 -5.99 13.17 -1.73
N LEU A 187 -4.68 12.96 -1.81
CA LEU A 187 -3.93 13.21 -3.03
C LEU A 187 -3.80 11.91 -3.83
N LEU A 188 -4.42 11.87 -5.01
CA LEU A 188 -4.23 10.76 -5.94
C LEU A 188 -2.99 11.00 -6.81
N ILE A 189 -2.17 9.96 -6.95
CA ILE A 189 -0.97 9.94 -7.78
C ILE A 189 -1.06 8.75 -8.75
N ASP A 190 -1.04 9.04 -10.04
CA ASP A 190 -0.97 7.99 -11.06
C ASP A 190 0.46 7.45 -11.17
N TYR A 191 0.59 6.12 -11.26
CA TYR A 191 1.86 5.45 -11.51
C TYR A 191 2.55 5.97 -12.78
N LYS A 192 1.77 6.28 -13.83
CA LYS A 192 2.30 6.86 -15.08
C LYS A 192 3.02 8.18 -14.83
N ASP A 193 2.45 9.06 -13.98
CA ASP A 193 3.07 10.33 -13.62
C ASP A 193 4.32 10.11 -12.75
N LEU A 194 4.27 9.17 -11.80
CA LEU A 194 5.41 8.83 -10.94
C LEU A 194 6.63 8.38 -11.76
N VAL A 195 6.43 7.63 -12.85
CA VAL A 195 7.53 7.12 -13.66
C VAL A 195 7.94 8.05 -14.80
N SER A 196 7.03 8.85 -15.37
CA SER A 196 7.32 9.73 -16.51
C SER A 196 7.74 11.15 -16.11
N LYS A 197 7.23 11.63 -14.96
CA LYS A 197 7.46 12.97 -14.42
C LYS A 197 7.79 12.91 -12.93
N PRO A 198 8.81 12.14 -12.51
CA PRO A 198 9.05 11.84 -11.11
C PRO A 198 9.27 13.11 -10.27
N LYS A 199 10.06 14.07 -10.75
CA LYS A 199 10.31 15.32 -10.02
C LYS A 199 9.01 16.06 -9.70
N THR A 200 8.21 16.36 -10.70
CA THR A 200 6.95 17.10 -10.54
C THR A 200 5.98 16.34 -9.62
N THR A 201 5.96 15.01 -9.72
CA THR A 201 5.09 14.15 -8.90
C THR A 201 5.53 14.16 -7.44
N ILE A 202 6.82 14.06 -7.17
CA ILE A 202 7.36 14.13 -5.81
C ILE A 202 7.18 15.54 -5.22
N ASP A 203 7.39 16.60 -5.98
CA ASP A 203 7.13 17.98 -5.54
C ASP A 203 5.66 18.17 -5.11
N LYS A 204 4.68 17.59 -5.84
CA LYS A 204 3.26 17.57 -5.43
C LYS A 204 3.05 16.86 -4.09
N ILE A 205 3.71 15.72 -3.87
CA ILE A 205 3.61 14.95 -2.62
C ILE A 205 4.21 15.74 -1.46
N TYR A 206 5.39 16.34 -1.64
CA TYR A 206 6.02 17.19 -0.62
C TYR A 206 5.13 18.37 -0.24
N ASN A 207 4.60 19.09 -1.24
CA ASN A 207 3.69 20.20 -1.01
C ASN A 207 2.42 19.76 -0.26
N TYR A 208 1.82 18.63 -0.66
CA TYR A 208 0.65 18.07 0.02
C TYR A 208 0.93 17.74 1.47
N TYR A 209 2.08 17.13 1.78
CA TYR A 209 2.47 16.84 3.17
C TYR A 209 2.93 18.10 3.93
N GLY A 210 3.35 19.16 3.24
CA GLY A 210 3.98 20.34 3.84
C GLY A 210 5.40 20.05 4.30
N ILE A 211 6.12 19.25 3.54
CA ILE A 211 7.54 18.93 3.70
C ILE A 211 8.34 19.87 2.78
N LYS A 212 9.49 20.35 3.21
CA LYS A 212 10.38 21.15 2.36
C LYS A 212 10.86 20.33 1.16
N PRO A 213 10.88 20.90 -0.06
CA PRO A 213 11.42 20.23 -1.23
C PRO A 213 12.84 19.70 -0.99
N PHE A 214 13.11 18.51 -1.52
CA PHE A 214 14.43 17.89 -1.50
C PHE A 214 14.86 17.58 -2.93
N ASN A 215 16.15 17.72 -3.23
CA ASN A 215 16.67 17.46 -4.56
C ASN A 215 17.00 15.96 -4.72
N HIS A 216 16.04 15.19 -5.23
CA HIS A 216 16.18 13.75 -5.48
C HIS A 216 17.05 13.47 -6.69
N SER A 217 17.84 12.40 -6.63
CA SER A 217 18.64 11.94 -7.76
C SER A 217 17.81 11.18 -8.80
N PHE A 218 16.74 10.52 -8.35
CA PHE A 218 15.91 9.59 -9.13
C PHE A 218 16.72 8.44 -9.77
N LYS A 219 17.87 8.14 -9.24
CA LYS A 219 18.82 7.12 -9.69
C LYS A 219 19.51 6.48 -8.49
N ASN A 220 20.01 5.26 -8.66
CA ASN A 220 20.85 4.58 -7.67
C ASN A 220 20.27 4.55 -6.27
N PHE A 221 19.01 4.10 -6.14
CA PHE A 221 18.28 4.05 -4.87
C PHE A 221 19.02 3.19 -3.84
N LYS A 222 19.70 3.83 -2.88
CA LYS A 222 20.50 3.17 -1.84
C LYS A 222 19.66 2.66 -0.68
N LYS A 223 18.57 3.38 -0.34
CA LYS A 223 17.68 3.06 0.79
C LYS A 223 16.33 2.53 0.31
N THR A 224 16.36 1.34 -0.29
CA THR A 224 15.14 0.64 -0.68
C THR A 224 14.61 -0.15 0.52
N PRO A 225 13.29 -0.16 0.77
CA PRO A 225 12.71 -1.05 1.76
C PRO A 225 13.10 -2.51 1.49
N ILE A 226 13.43 -3.22 2.56
CA ILE A 226 13.81 -4.64 2.49
C ILE A 226 12.54 -5.47 2.67
N TYR A 227 12.35 -6.44 1.79
CA TYR A 227 11.23 -7.38 1.84
C TYR A 227 11.78 -8.81 1.84
N ASP A 228 11.12 -9.68 2.57
CA ASP A 228 11.24 -11.11 2.41
C ASP A 228 10.13 -11.60 1.47
N ASP A 229 10.43 -11.62 0.18
CA ASP A 229 9.50 -12.06 -0.85
C ASP A 229 9.45 -13.58 -1.00
N SER A 230 10.22 -14.36 -0.24
CA SER A 230 10.26 -15.82 -0.28
C SER A 230 8.89 -16.44 0.06
N ILE A 231 8.17 -15.82 0.99
CA ILE A 231 6.81 -16.23 1.37
C ILE A 231 5.80 -16.13 0.22
N LEU A 232 6.08 -15.31 -0.78
CA LEU A 232 5.19 -15.10 -1.93
C LEU A 232 5.60 -15.97 -3.13
N GLY A 233 6.79 -16.58 -3.08
CA GLY A 233 7.34 -17.36 -4.18
C GLY A 233 7.73 -16.53 -5.41
N ALA A 234 7.78 -15.21 -5.31
CA ALA A 234 8.15 -14.30 -6.41
C ALA A 234 8.68 -12.98 -5.89
N SER A 235 9.67 -12.39 -6.58
CA SER A 235 10.26 -11.08 -6.22
C SER A 235 9.33 -9.92 -6.55
N MET A 236 8.25 -9.76 -5.79
CA MET A 236 7.22 -8.76 -6.03
C MET A 236 7.70 -7.31 -5.83
N HIS A 237 8.61 -7.10 -4.88
CA HIS A 237 9.03 -5.77 -4.45
C HIS A 237 10.35 -5.30 -5.06
N LYS A 238 10.91 -6.08 -6.01
CA LYS A 238 12.13 -5.70 -6.72
C LYS A 238 11.91 -4.46 -7.57
N ILE A 239 12.69 -3.40 -7.35
CA ILE A 239 12.75 -2.20 -8.19
C ILE A 239 14.02 -2.20 -9.04
N MET A 240 13.98 -1.45 -10.14
CA MET A 240 15.20 -1.13 -10.88
C MET A 240 15.95 -0.04 -10.11
N LYS A 241 17.14 -0.36 -9.57
CA LYS A 241 17.87 0.57 -8.71
C LYS A 241 18.50 1.74 -9.48
N ASP A 242 18.89 1.49 -10.74
CA ASP A 242 19.71 2.45 -11.50
C ASP A 242 18.89 3.62 -12.07
N LYS A 243 17.62 3.40 -12.38
CA LYS A 243 16.74 4.39 -12.99
C LYS A 243 15.26 4.07 -12.85
N ILE A 244 14.44 5.11 -12.90
CA ILE A 244 12.99 4.96 -13.03
C ILE A 244 12.67 4.60 -14.47
N LYS A 245 11.96 3.49 -14.67
CA LYS A 245 11.51 3.04 -15.98
C LYS A 245 10.11 2.45 -15.89
N LYS A 246 9.24 2.83 -16.82
CA LYS A 246 7.95 2.16 -17.01
C LYS A 246 8.22 0.69 -17.39
N ARG A 247 7.51 -0.22 -16.74
CA ARG A 247 7.50 -1.63 -17.14
C ARG A 247 6.34 -1.82 -18.12
N ASN A 248 6.63 -2.41 -19.26
CA ASN A 248 5.63 -2.84 -20.23
C ASN A 248 5.57 -4.37 -20.17
N TYR A 249 4.38 -4.92 -20.32
CA TYR A 249 4.10 -6.35 -20.31
C TYR A 249 3.41 -6.73 -21.61
N ASN A 250 4.03 -7.61 -22.40
CA ASN A 250 3.48 -8.15 -23.63
C ASN A 250 2.61 -9.36 -23.33
N ILE A 251 1.51 -9.13 -22.60
CA ILE A 251 0.50 -10.14 -22.31
C ILE A 251 -0.79 -9.64 -22.91
N GLU A 252 -1.38 -10.43 -23.77
CA GLU A 252 -2.71 -10.18 -24.34
C GLU A 252 -3.75 -10.74 -23.36
N LEU A 253 -4.75 -9.94 -23.06
CA LEU A 253 -5.90 -10.36 -22.27
C LEU A 253 -7.07 -10.56 -23.23
N SER A 254 -7.84 -11.63 -23.04
CA SER A 254 -9.01 -11.88 -23.89
C SER A 254 -10.05 -10.76 -23.70
N GLU A 255 -10.84 -10.51 -24.75
CA GLU A 255 -11.92 -9.51 -24.70
C GLU A 255 -13.03 -9.90 -23.69
N ASN A 256 -13.06 -11.15 -23.25
CA ASN A 256 -14.02 -11.66 -22.28
C ASN A 256 -13.70 -11.25 -20.82
N ILE A 257 -12.49 -10.74 -20.57
CA ILE A 257 -12.10 -10.28 -19.21
C ILE A 257 -12.81 -8.96 -18.91
N ILE A 258 -13.91 -9.04 -18.21
CA ILE A 258 -14.69 -7.90 -17.69
C ILE A 258 -14.22 -7.58 -16.26
N ILE A 259 -13.75 -6.37 -16.01
CA ILE A 259 -13.26 -5.90 -14.70
C ILE A 259 -14.21 -4.85 -14.12
#